data_ea2f19a9edbdacc74814f1e7b8b936b1
#
_entry.id   ea2f19a9edbdacc74814f1e7b8b936b1
#
_cell.length_a   1.000
_cell.length_b   1.000
_cell.length_c   1.000
_cell.angle_alpha   90.00
_cell.angle_beta   90.00
_cell.angle_gamma   90.00
#
_symmetry.space_group_name_H-M   'P 1'
#
loop_
_entity.id
_entity.type
_entity.pdbx_description
1 polymer ?
#
loop_
_entity_poly.entity_id
_entity_poly.type
_entity_poly.pdbx_seq_one_letter_code
_entity_poly.pdbx_strand_id
1 'polypeptide(L)'
;MSEALGKLGEEIMAALPGAVTEAVVAFGELTIRAEAASIVEVLRTLYSDPRFRFVNFTDIAGADYPGREKRFDVVYHLLAPHHNRRIRVKVQTDEATPVPSVVDVFPAANWFEREAYDFYGILFSGHPDLRRILTDYGFEGHPLRKDFPLTGFVEVRYDDEQKRVVYEPVKLNQEFRNFDFLSPWEGTEYVLPGDEKAKTA
;
A
#
# COMPACT_ATOMS: atom_id res chain seq x y z
N MET A 1 -24.36 -11.27 -0.62
CA MET A 1 -23.36 -10.20 -0.86
C MET A 1 -22.08 -10.75 -1.49
N SER A 2 -21.48 -11.82 -0.95
CA SER A 2 -20.27 -12.46 -1.51
C SER A 2 -20.46 -12.98 -2.94
N GLU A 3 -21.59 -13.61 -3.28
CA GLU A 3 -21.88 -14.11 -4.63
C GLU A 3 -21.97 -12.98 -5.68
N ALA A 4 -22.56 -11.84 -5.32
CA ALA A 4 -22.66 -10.69 -6.21
C ALA A 4 -21.27 -10.06 -6.50
N LEU A 5 -20.37 -10.07 -5.51
CA LEU A 5 -18.98 -9.64 -5.70
C LEU A 5 -18.18 -10.64 -6.53
N GLY A 6 -18.44 -11.94 -6.38
CA GLY A 6 -17.83 -12.97 -7.22
C GLY A 6 -18.20 -12.79 -8.69
N LYS A 7 -19.48 -12.63 -9.00
CA LYS A 7 -19.95 -12.34 -10.38
C LYS A 7 -19.33 -11.06 -10.95
N LEU A 8 -19.23 -10.00 -10.15
CA LEU A 8 -18.54 -8.77 -10.55
C LEU A 8 -17.08 -9.03 -10.91
N GLY A 9 -16.37 -9.82 -10.10
CA GLY A 9 -14.98 -10.20 -10.38
C GLY A 9 -14.84 -10.96 -11.71
N GLU A 10 -15.73 -11.93 -11.96
CA GLU A 10 -15.77 -12.68 -13.24
C GLU A 10 -16.05 -11.76 -14.44
N GLU A 11 -17.01 -10.82 -14.31
CA GLU A 11 -17.32 -9.84 -15.36
C GLU A 11 -16.12 -8.92 -15.66
N ILE A 12 -15.37 -8.49 -14.65
CA ILE A 12 -14.18 -7.67 -14.81
C ILE A 12 -13.07 -8.47 -15.49
N MET A 13 -12.82 -9.71 -15.08
CA MET A 13 -11.82 -10.58 -15.71
C MET A 13 -12.16 -10.89 -17.16
N ALA A 14 -13.45 -11.08 -17.48
CA ALA A 14 -13.91 -11.29 -18.85
C ALA A 14 -13.78 -10.04 -19.73
N ALA A 15 -13.92 -8.84 -19.14
CA ALA A 15 -13.78 -7.56 -19.85
C ALA A 15 -12.30 -7.18 -20.07
N LEU A 16 -11.38 -7.68 -19.27
CA LEU A 16 -9.96 -7.31 -19.24
C LEU A 16 -9.05 -8.55 -19.28
N PRO A 17 -9.15 -9.38 -20.33
CA PRO A 17 -8.38 -10.62 -20.41
C PRO A 17 -6.88 -10.32 -20.51
N GLY A 18 -6.09 -10.96 -19.66
CA GLY A 18 -4.64 -10.77 -19.59
C GLY A 18 -4.18 -9.52 -18.82
N ALA A 19 -5.02 -8.50 -18.65
CA ALA A 19 -4.73 -7.33 -17.85
C ALA A 19 -5.05 -7.57 -16.34
N VAL A 20 -6.13 -8.32 -16.07
CA VAL A 20 -6.50 -8.77 -14.73
C VAL A 20 -6.17 -10.26 -14.61
N THR A 21 -5.35 -10.61 -13.65
CA THR A 21 -4.84 -11.98 -13.47
C THR A 21 -5.63 -12.77 -12.42
N GLU A 22 -6.24 -12.08 -11.47
CA GLU A 22 -6.92 -12.74 -10.34
C GLU A 22 -8.05 -11.84 -9.81
N ALA A 23 -9.15 -12.45 -9.37
CA ALA A 23 -10.24 -11.79 -8.63
C ALA A 23 -10.59 -12.62 -7.40
N VAL A 24 -10.44 -12.04 -6.23
CA VAL A 24 -10.65 -12.72 -4.93
C VAL A 24 -11.68 -11.95 -4.11
N VAL A 25 -12.68 -12.66 -3.58
CA VAL A 25 -13.60 -12.12 -2.58
C VAL A 25 -13.23 -12.67 -1.22
N ALA A 26 -12.78 -11.80 -0.34
CA ALA A 26 -12.45 -12.14 1.04
C ALA A 26 -12.97 -11.06 1.97
N PHE A 27 -13.43 -11.44 3.16
CA PHE A 27 -13.94 -10.52 4.19
C PHE A 27 -15.04 -9.56 3.70
N GLY A 28 -15.82 -9.98 2.69
CA GLY A 28 -16.87 -9.14 2.10
C GLY A 28 -16.40 -8.08 1.12
N GLU A 29 -15.13 -8.11 0.70
CA GLU A 29 -14.52 -7.19 -0.25
C GLU A 29 -14.00 -7.90 -1.50
N LEU A 30 -14.13 -7.25 -2.66
CA LEU A 30 -13.54 -7.71 -3.92
C LEU A 30 -12.16 -7.10 -4.10
N THR A 31 -11.16 -7.95 -4.28
CA THR A 31 -9.81 -7.56 -4.65
C THR A 31 -9.47 -8.17 -6.01
N ILE A 32 -9.02 -7.35 -6.95
CA ILE A 32 -8.46 -7.82 -8.22
C ILE A 32 -6.95 -7.56 -8.26
N ARG A 33 -6.23 -8.45 -8.91
CA ARG A 33 -4.81 -8.27 -9.25
C ARG A 33 -4.68 -7.97 -10.72
N ALA A 34 -3.93 -6.95 -11.04
CA ALA A 34 -3.68 -6.51 -12.40
C ALA A 34 -2.17 -6.48 -12.69
N GLU A 35 -1.82 -6.62 -13.96
CA GLU A 35 -0.46 -6.36 -14.42
C GLU A 35 -0.16 -4.86 -14.36
N ALA A 36 1.01 -4.51 -13.83
CA ALA A 36 1.39 -3.10 -13.63
C ALA A 36 1.36 -2.32 -14.94
N ALA A 37 1.82 -2.91 -16.05
CA ALA A 37 1.82 -2.27 -17.35
C ALA A 37 0.41 -1.93 -17.88
N SER A 38 -0.62 -2.68 -17.44
CA SER A 38 -2.01 -2.53 -17.90
C SER A 38 -2.88 -1.71 -16.96
N ILE A 39 -2.33 -1.16 -15.86
CA ILE A 39 -3.12 -0.50 -14.82
C ILE A 39 -3.98 0.65 -15.34
N VAL A 40 -3.48 1.45 -16.28
CA VAL A 40 -4.22 2.57 -16.88
C VAL A 40 -5.45 2.08 -17.65
N GLU A 41 -5.31 0.99 -18.42
CA GLU A 41 -6.41 0.36 -19.14
C GLU A 41 -7.46 -0.20 -18.17
N VAL A 42 -7.00 -0.91 -17.14
CA VAL A 42 -7.87 -1.48 -16.10
C VAL A 42 -8.69 -0.39 -15.42
N LEU A 43 -8.04 0.66 -14.93
CA LEU A 43 -8.73 1.74 -14.21
C LEU A 43 -9.64 2.56 -15.14
N ARG A 44 -9.24 2.78 -16.41
CA ARG A 44 -10.08 3.45 -17.40
C ARG A 44 -11.35 2.64 -17.69
N THR A 45 -11.24 1.33 -17.85
CA THR A 45 -12.39 0.43 -18.05
C THR A 45 -13.30 0.44 -16.83
N LEU A 46 -12.76 0.31 -15.62
CA LEU A 46 -13.54 0.38 -14.38
C LEU A 46 -14.27 1.72 -14.22
N TYR A 47 -13.67 2.82 -14.69
CA TYR A 47 -14.27 4.16 -14.65
C TYR A 47 -15.39 4.33 -15.69
N SER A 48 -15.12 3.97 -16.95
CA SER A 48 -15.97 4.35 -18.09
C SER A 48 -17.07 3.35 -18.43
N ASP A 49 -16.87 2.05 -18.13
CA ASP A 49 -17.86 1.03 -18.46
C ASP A 49 -19.13 1.18 -17.60
N PRO A 50 -20.31 1.31 -18.21
CA PRO A 50 -21.59 1.46 -17.49
C PRO A 50 -21.89 0.34 -16.49
N ARG A 51 -21.33 -0.85 -16.69
CA ARG A 51 -21.53 -2.00 -15.79
C ARG A 51 -20.79 -1.81 -14.47
N PHE A 52 -19.66 -1.08 -14.48
CA PHE A 52 -18.76 -0.94 -13.34
C PHE A 52 -18.89 0.44 -12.69
N ARG A 53 -18.67 1.52 -13.44
CA ARG A 53 -18.80 2.93 -13.00
C ARG A 53 -18.12 3.25 -11.67
N PHE A 54 -16.88 2.80 -11.48
CA PHE A 54 -16.05 3.15 -10.34
C PHE A 54 -15.49 4.57 -10.53
N VAL A 55 -16.35 5.56 -10.38
CA VAL A 55 -16.04 6.97 -10.66
C VAL A 55 -15.37 7.71 -9.50
N ASN A 56 -15.44 7.16 -8.30
CA ASN A 56 -14.81 7.77 -7.13
C ASN A 56 -13.49 7.05 -6.83
N PHE A 57 -12.42 7.80 -6.98
CA PHE A 57 -11.08 7.41 -6.59
C PHE A 57 -10.89 7.74 -5.11
N THR A 58 -10.70 6.73 -4.29
CA THR A 58 -10.63 6.90 -2.83
C THR A 58 -9.20 7.08 -2.38
N ASP A 59 -8.29 6.20 -2.83
CA ASP A 59 -6.93 6.16 -2.30
C ASP A 59 -5.97 5.35 -3.19
N ILE A 60 -4.65 5.65 -3.07
CA ILE A 60 -3.54 4.76 -3.43
C ILE A 60 -2.70 4.53 -2.18
N ALA A 61 -2.51 3.29 -1.82
CA ALA A 61 -1.62 2.90 -0.74
C ALA A 61 -0.47 2.02 -1.25
N GLY A 62 0.73 2.25 -0.75
CA GLY A 62 1.86 1.34 -0.91
C GLY A 62 1.86 0.27 0.19
N ALA A 63 2.37 -0.92 -0.12
CA ALA A 63 2.68 -1.92 0.89
C ALA A 63 4.02 -2.58 0.55
N ASP A 64 4.87 -2.73 1.56
CA ASP A 64 6.23 -3.23 1.42
C ASP A 64 6.35 -4.66 1.92
N TYR A 65 6.87 -5.55 1.06
CA TYR A 65 7.11 -6.96 1.34
C TYR A 65 8.57 -7.34 0.98
N PRO A 66 9.55 -7.06 1.83
CA PRO A 66 10.98 -7.19 1.52
C PRO A 66 11.43 -8.59 1.07
N GLY A 67 10.67 -9.63 1.43
CA GLY A 67 10.98 -11.02 1.03
C GLY A 67 10.50 -11.43 -0.36
N ARG A 68 9.90 -10.51 -1.14
CA ARG A 68 9.40 -10.79 -2.49
C ARG A 68 10.32 -10.21 -3.55
N GLU A 69 10.36 -10.83 -4.73
CA GLU A 69 11.03 -10.29 -5.91
C GLU A 69 10.41 -8.94 -6.32
N LYS A 70 9.09 -8.91 -6.52
CA LYS A 70 8.33 -7.67 -6.65
C LYS A 70 7.95 -7.20 -5.25
N ARG A 71 8.80 -6.36 -4.69
CA ARG A 71 8.76 -5.94 -3.29
C ARG A 71 7.49 -5.18 -2.91
N PHE A 72 6.97 -4.34 -3.81
CA PHE A 72 5.86 -3.43 -3.50
C PHE A 72 4.55 -3.89 -4.10
N ASP A 73 3.47 -3.81 -3.30
CA ASP A 73 2.10 -3.75 -3.80
C ASP A 73 1.67 -2.29 -3.88
N VAL A 74 1.17 -1.85 -5.02
CA VAL A 74 0.42 -0.59 -5.16
C VAL A 74 -1.06 -0.93 -5.15
N VAL A 75 -1.78 -0.37 -4.22
CA VAL A 75 -3.17 -0.73 -3.92
C VAL A 75 -4.07 0.47 -4.19
N TYR A 76 -4.95 0.33 -5.15
CA TYR A 76 -5.94 1.35 -5.51
C TYR A 76 -7.29 1.00 -4.92
N HIS A 77 -7.95 1.97 -4.28
CA HIS A 77 -9.29 1.82 -3.75
C HIS A 77 -10.26 2.69 -4.53
N LEU A 78 -11.31 2.06 -5.08
CA LEU A 78 -12.31 2.73 -5.87
C LEU A 78 -13.72 2.47 -5.32
N LEU A 79 -14.60 3.44 -5.53
CA LEU A 79 -16.01 3.36 -5.15
C LEU A 79 -16.90 3.67 -6.36
N ALA A 80 -17.90 2.84 -6.57
CA ALA A 80 -19.02 3.06 -7.49
C ALA A 80 -20.26 3.48 -6.70
N PRO A 81 -20.55 4.78 -6.50
CA PRO A 81 -21.67 5.23 -5.68
C PRO A 81 -23.03 4.76 -6.22
N HIS A 82 -23.20 4.71 -7.54
CA HIS A 82 -24.43 4.27 -8.18
C HIS A 82 -24.80 2.81 -7.86
N HIS A 83 -23.77 1.96 -7.71
CA HIS A 83 -23.96 0.55 -7.43
C HIS A 83 -23.72 0.20 -5.96
N ASN A 84 -23.31 1.18 -5.15
CA ASN A 84 -22.88 1.01 -3.78
C ASN A 84 -21.87 -0.15 -3.63
N ARG A 85 -20.84 -0.12 -4.47
CA ARG A 85 -19.81 -1.16 -4.54
C ARG A 85 -18.43 -0.56 -4.37
N ARG A 86 -17.56 -1.29 -3.68
CA ARG A 86 -16.13 -0.97 -3.54
C ARG A 86 -15.30 -2.04 -4.23
N ILE A 87 -14.15 -1.65 -4.72
CA ILE A 87 -13.16 -2.56 -5.28
C ILE A 87 -11.76 -2.15 -4.86
N ARG A 88 -10.92 -3.13 -4.64
CA ARG A 88 -9.48 -2.96 -4.44
C ARG A 88 -8.76 -3.52 -5.65
N VAL A 89 -7.92 -2.71 -6.28
CA VAL A 89 -7.05 -3.15 -7.38
C VAL A 89 -5.62 -3.16 -6.90
N LYS A 90 -4.91 -4.26 -7.08
CA LYS A 90 -3.51 -4.40 -6.68
C LYS A 90 -2.63 -4.65 -7.89
N VAL A 91 -1.51 -3.96 -7.95
CA VAL A 91 -0.41 -4.25 -8.88
C VAL A 91 0.87 -4.44 -8.09
N GLN A 92 1.76 -5.28 -8.61
CA GLN A 92 3.04 -5.55 -8.00
C GLN A 92 4.17 -4.91 -8.80
N THR A 93 5.10 -4.27 -8.09
CA THR A 93 6.29 -3.67 -8.68
C THR A 93 7.50 -3.84 -7.77
N ASP A 94 8.66 -3.47 -8.28
CA ASP A 94 9.93 -3.40 -7.56
C ASP A 94 10.46 -1.96 -7.51
N GLU A 95 11.69 -1.80 -7.03
CA GLU A 95 12.34 -0.49 -6.90
C GLU A 95 12.71 0.17 -8.23
N ALA A 96 12.89 -0.63 -9.29
CA ALA A 96 13.37 -0.17 -10.59
C ALA A 96 12.26 -0.04 -11.63
N THR A 97 11.20 -0.85 -11.49
CA THR A 97 10.11 -0.92 -12.48
C THR A 97 9.02 0.10 -12.18
N PRO A 98 8.87 1.16 -13.00
CA PRO A 98 7.84 2.16 -12.77
C PRO A 98 6.44 1.63 -13.10
N VAL A 99 5.45 2.03 -12.30
CA VAL A 99 4.03 1.81 -12.57
C VAL A 99 3.52 2.98 -13.43
N PRO A 100 2.75 2.74 -14.51
CA PRO A 100 2.16 3.83 -15.26
C PRO A 100 1.23 4.70 -14.40
N SER A 101 1.40 6.02 -14.48
CA SER A 101 0.55 6.99 -13.76
C SER A 101 -0.89 6.92 -14.25
N VAL A 102 -1.81 7.05 -13.32
CA VAL A 102 -3.26 7.04 -13.61
C VAL A 102 -3.90 8.43 -13.48
N VAL A 103 -3.10 9.47 -13.40
CA VAL A 103 -3.54 10.87 -13.26
C VAL A 103 -4.48 11.30 -14.39
N ASP A 104 -4.26 10.80 -15.63
CA ASP A 104 -5.12 11.10 -16.78
C ASP A 104 -6.51 10.47 -16.67
N VAL A 105 -6.66 9.43 -15.84
CA VAL A 105 -7.96 8.79 -15.58
C VAL A 105 -8.61 9.40 -14.33
N PHE A 106 -7.82 9.56 -13.28
CA PHE A 106 -8.23 10.11 -12.00
C PHE A 106 -7.28 11.23 -11.57
N PRO A 107 -7.62 12.51 -11.79
CA PRO A 107 -6.75 13.62 -11.38
C PRO A 107 -6.38 13.63 -9.89
N ALA A 108 -7.23 13.06 -9.03
CA ALA A 108 -6.93 12.90 -7.60
C ALA A 108 -5.71 12.00 -7.34
N ALA A 109 -5.37 11.08 -8.25
CA ALA A 109 -4.22 10.20 -8.12
C ALA A 109 -2.88 10.97 -8.04
N ASN A 110 -2.81 12.20 -8.56
CA ASN A 110 -1.59 13.01 -8.57
C ASN A 110 -0.89 13.05 -7.19
N TRP A 111 -1.61 13.40 -6.15
CA TRP A 111 -1.03 13.52 -4.82
C TRP A 111 -0.78 12.17 -4.15
N PHE A 112 -1.64 11.19 -4.36
CA PHE A 112 -1.47 9.84 -3.83
C PHE A 112 -0.29 9.10 -4.47
N GLU A 113 -0.03 9.29 -5.77
CA GLU A 113 1.15 8.74 -6.44
C GLU A 113 2.44 9.38 -5.89
N ARG A 114 2.43 10.69 -5.64
CA ARG A 114 3.54 11.38 -4.98
C ARG A 114 3.76 10.91 -3.55
N GLU A 115 2.69 10.63 -2.79
CA GLU A 115 2.79 10.06 -1.45
C GLU A 115 3.41 8.66 -1.47
N ALA A 116 2.96 7.79 -2.38
CA ALA A 116 3.54 6.46 -2.55
C ALA A 116 5.02 6.52 -2.99
N TYR A 117 5.37 7.46 -3.86
CA TYR A 117 6.76 7.74 -4.22
C TYR A 117 7.57 8.23 -3.02
N ASP A 118 7.06 9.17 -2.25
CA ASP A 118 7.76 9.77 -1.11
C ASP A 118 8.05 8.73 -0.03
N PHE A 119 7.06 7.96 0.36
CA PHE A 119 7.15 7.03 1.48
C PHE A 119 7.77 5.67 1.17
N TYR A 120 7.63 5.19 -0.07
CA TYR A 120 8.12 3.86 -0.48
C TYR A 120 9.18 3.91 -1.57
N GLY A 121 9.29 5.02 -2.31
CA GLY A 121 10.17 5.12 -3.48
C GLY A 121 9.59 4.42 -4.71
N ILE A 122 8.28 4.19 -4.77
CA ILE A 122 7.61 3.60 -5.93
C ILE A 122 7.60 4.63 -7.07
N LEU A 123 8.14 4.26 -8.22
CA LEU A 123 8.21 5.13 -9.39
C LEU A 123 6.91 5.08 -10.19
N PHE A 124 6.46 6.26 -10.67
CA PHE A 124 5.29 6.37 -11.55
C PHE A 124 5.68 7.00 -12.88
N SER A 125 5.61 6.22 -13.97
CA SER A 125 5.93 6.70 -15.31
C SER A 125 4.78 7.56 -15.87
N GLY A 126 5.13 8.68 -16.53
CA GLY A 126 4.14 9.59 -17.09
C GLY A 126 3.46 10.51 -16.06
N HIS A 127 3.87 10.48 -14.79
CA HIS A 127 3.37 11.43 -13.79
C HIS A 127 3.84 12.86 -14.13
N PRO A 128 2.96 13.86 -14.08
CA PRO A 128 3.31 15.24 -14.51
C PRO A 128 4.35 15.94 -13.63
N ASP A 129 4.41 15.61 -12.33
CA ASP A 129 5.30 16.26 -11.36
C ASP A 129 5.59 15.31 -10.18
N LEU A 130 6.38 14.25 -10.43
CA LEU A 130 6.73 13.26 -9.41
C LEU A 130 7.84 13.79 -8.50
N ARG A 131 7.47 14.33 -7.37
CA ARG A 131 8.36 14.86 -6.32
C ARG A 131 7.81 14.55 -4.95
N ARG A 132 8.65 14.59 -3.94
CA ARG A 132 8.23 14.38 -2.53
C ARG A 132 7.14 15.38 -2.12
N ILE A 133 6.27 14.97 -1.19
CA ILE A 133 5.11 15.77 -0.78
C ILE A 133 4.98 15.91 0.75
N LEU A 134 5.33 14.88 1.51
CA LEU A 134 5.10 14.83 2.96
C LEU A 134 6.38 14.84 3.78
N THR A 135 7.49 14.32 3.26
CA THR A 135 8.78 14.39 3.95
C THR A 135 9.39 15.78 3.85
N ASP A 136 10.21 16.15 4.82
CA ASP A 136 10.88 17.44 4.86
C ASP A 136 11.92 17.59 3.73
N TYR A 137 12.31 18.82 3.42
CA TYR A 137 13.34 19.12 2.44
C TYR A 137 14.68 18.47 2.83
N GLY A 138 15.28 17.76 1.88
CA GLY A 138 16.53 17.05 2.13
C GLY A 138 16.38 15.74 2.92
N PHE A 139 15.16 15.27 3.17
CA PHE A 139 14.94 13.97 3.79
C PHE A 139 15.51 12.85 2.93
N GLU A 140 16.33 11.99 3.54
CA GLU A 140 16.95 10.84 2.88
C GLU A 140 16.24 9.54 3.23
N GLY A 141 15.99 8.70 2.20
CA GLY A 141 15.30 7.42 2.32
C GLY A 141 13.78 7.50 2.16
N HIS A 142 13.10 6.40 2.50
CA HIS A 142 11.66 6.21 2.34
C HIS A 142 11.10 5.62 3.64
N PRO A 143 10.41 6.42 4.47
CA PRO A 143 10.17 6.10 5.88
C PRO A 143 9.17 4.96 6.12
N LEU A 144 8.35 4.58 5.13
CA LEU A 144 7.42 3.47 5.30
C LEU A 144 7.94 2.12 4.77
N ARG A 145 9.16 2.09 4.24
CA ARG A 145 9.83 0.82 3.95
C ARG A 145 10.15 0.07 5.24
N LYS A 146 10.03 -1.24 5.23
CA LYS A 146 10.28 -2.09 6.41
C LYS A 146 11.74 -2.11 6.88
N ASP A 147 12.66 -1.80 5.99
CA ASP A 147 14.09 -1.67 6.27
C ASP A 147 14.49 -0.26 6.75
N PHE A 148 13.59 0.72 6.72
CA PHE A 148 13.83 2.03 7.31
C PHE A 148 13.64 1.98 8.83
N PRO A 149 14.63 2.48 9.63
CA PRO A 149 14.55 2.42 11.09
C PRO A 149 13.38 3.26 11.62
N LEU A 150 12.63 2.70 12.56
CA LEU A 150 11.46 3.36 13.16
C LEU A 150 11.80 4.72 13.80
N THR A 151 12.99 4.83 14.36
CA THR A 151 13.48 6.08 15.00
C THR A 151 14.01 7.11 13.99
N GLY A 152 14.21 6.71 12.72
CA GLY A 152 14.92 7.54 11.74
C GLY A 152 16.40 7.70 12.04
N PHE A 153 17.05 8.64 11.35
CA PHE A 153 18.48 8.94 11.50
C PHE A 153 18.73 10.34 12.02
N VAL A 154 17.83 11.26 11.74
CA VAL A 154 17.97 12.69 11.99
C VAL A 154 16.72 13.19 12.69
N GLU A 155 16.90 14.03 13.69
CA GLU A 155 15.84 14.79 14.35
C GLU A 155 16.00 16.29 14.10
N VAL A 156 14.91 17.01 14.25
CA VAL A 156 14.84 18.44 14.00
C VAL A 156 14.55 19.17 15.28
N ARG A 157 15.38 20.15 15.64
CA ARG A 157 15.25 20.95 16.83
C ARG A 157 15.37 22.44 16.52
N TYR A 158 14.58 23.26 17.19
CA TYR A 158 14.79 24.70 17.15
C TYR A 158 15.94 25.08 18.10
N ASP A 159 16.93 25.79 17.58
CA ASP A 159 18.05 26.32 18.32
C ASP A 159 17.81 27.80 18.67
N ASP A 160 17.65 28.08 19.97
CA ASP A 160 17.36 29.42 20.45
C ASP A 160 18.53 30.40 20.32
N GLU A 161 19.77 29.93 20.34
CA GLU A 161 20.95 30.76 20.16
C GLU A 161 21.11 31.18 18.71
N GLN A 162 21.00 30.20 17.78
CA GLN A 162 21.11 30.41 16.35
C GLN A 162 19.83 30.99 15.70
N LYS A 163 18.70 31.00 16.45
CA LYS A 163 17.37 31.44 15.97
C LYS A 163 16.91 30.72 14.69
N ARG A 164 17.24 29.44 14.58
CA ARG A 164 16.88 28.60 13.42
C ARG A 164 16.61 27.16 13.82
N VAL A 165 15.99 26.43 12.88
CA VAL A 165 15.86 24.98 12.94
C VAL A 165 17.21 24.35 12.59
N VAL A 166 17.67 23.39 13.39
CA VAL A 166 18.88 22.60 13.18
C VAL A 166 18.55 21.13 13.05
N TYR A 167 19.31 20.43 12.23
CA TYR A 167 19.24 18.99 12.07
C TYR A 167 20.38 18.35 12.85
N GLU A 168 20.05 17.36 13.65
CA GLU A 168 21.04 16.64 14.45
C GLU A 168 20.77 15.13 14.44
N PRO A 169 21.75 14.27 14.66
CA PRO A 169 21.52 12.83 14.78
C PRO A 169 20.50 12.53 15.88
N VAL A 170 19.59 11.58 15.63
CA VAL A 170 18.57 11.18 16.61
C VAL A 170 19.21 10.77 17.93
N LYS A 171 18.77 11.40 19.00
CA LYS A 171 19.16 11.09 20.38
C LYS A 171 17.91 10.94 21.24
N LEU A 172 17.46 9.70 21.38
CA LEU A 172 16.25 9.41 22.14
C LEU A 172 16.48 9.64 23.65
N ASN A 173 15.53 10.28 24.31
CA ASN A 173 15.53 10.42 25.78
C ASN A 173 15.37 9.06 26.48
N GLN A 174 14.72 8.12 25.84
CA GLN A 174 14.58 6.73 26.25
C GLN A 174 15.07 5.84 25.11
N GLU A 175 15.92 4.86 25.42
CA GLU A 175 16.35 3.88 24.41
C GLU A 175 15.17 3.17 23.80
N PHE A 176 15.24 2.94 22.47
CA PHE A 176 14.27 2.14 21.76
C PHE A 176 14.34 0.70 22.28
N ARG A 177 13.21 0.21 22.81
CA ARG A 177 13.12 -1.14 23.34
C ARG A 177 12.55 -2.07 22.28
N ASN A 178 13.29 -3.14 21.96
CA ASN A 178 12.76 -4.27 21.21
C ASN A 178 11.81 -5.04 22.11
N PHE A 179 10.53 -4.85 21.89
CA PHE A 179 9.47 -5.56 22.58
C PHE A 179 8.64 -6.32 21.56
N ASP A 180 8.61 -7.62 21.67
CA ASP A 180 7.91 -8.50 20.71
C ASP A 180 6.41 -8.62 20.98
N PHE A 181 5.90 -8.00 22.05
CA PHE A 181 4.52 -8.08 22.51
C PHE A 181 4.03 -9.50 22.82
N LEU A 182 4.93 -10.47 22.83
CA LEU A 182 4.61 -11.83 23.22
C LEU A 182 4.71 -11.95 24.75
N SER A 183 3.67 -12.49 25.36
CA SER A 183 3.76 -12.98 26.74
C SER A 183 4.72 -14.16 26.77
N PRO A 184 5.63 -14.27 27.78
CA PRO A 184 6.41 -15.50 27.95
C PRO A 184 5.56 -16.75 28.05
N TRP A 185 4.29 -16.60 28.41
CA TRP A 185 3.30 -17.68 28.51
C TRP A 185 2.62 -18.01 27.18
N GLU A 186 2.56 -17.08 26.23
CA GLU A 186 1.95 -17.23 24.91
C GLU A 186 2.94 -17.67 23.83
N GLY A 187 4.23 -17.31 24.00
CA GLY A 187 5.30 -17.61 23.05
C GLY A 187 5.98 -18.95 23.25
N THR A 188 5.70 -19.66 24.32
CA THR A 188 6.30 -20.97 24.60
C THR A 188 5.35 -22.09 24.20
N GLU A 189 5.86 -23.05 23.40
CA GLU A 189 5.21 -24.34 23.21
C GLU A 189 5.25 -25.20 24.49
N TYR A 190 5.10 -24.56 25.66
CA TYR A 190 5.15 -25.25 26.93
C TYR A 190 3.81 -25.97 27.17
N VAL A 191 3.84 -27.27 27.07
CA VAL A 191 2.71 -28.12 27.46
C VAL A 191 2.72 -28.29 28.96
N LEU A 192 1.71 -27.77 29.63
CA LEU A 192 1.55 -27.97 31.07
C LEU A 192 1.34 -29.46 31.36
N PRO A 193 1.87 -29.97 32.49
CA PRO A 193 1.57 -31.35 32.91
C PRO A 193 0.06 -31.58 32.99
N GLY A 194 -0.45 -32.51 32.18
CA GLY A 194 -1.88 -32.80 32.04
C GLY A 194 -2.51 -32.32 30.76
N ASP A 195 -1.87 -31.41 30.00
CA ASP A 195 -2.35 -30.88 28.72
C ASP A 195 -1.78 -31.63 27.49
N GLU A 196 -1.07 -32.75 27.72
CA GLU A 196 -0.47 -33.53 26.62
C GLU A 196 -1.53 -34.07 25.66
N LYS A 197 -2.78 -34.17 26.09
CA LYS A 197 -3.92 -34.63 25.27
C LYS A 197 -4.62 -33.48 24.50
N ALA A 198 -4.35 -32.22 24.80
CA ALA A 198 -4.98 -31.06 24.15
C ALA A 198 -4.54 -30.88 22.68
N LYS A 199 -3.41 -31.46 22.27
CA LYS A 199 -2.89 -31.42 20.89
C LYS A 199 -3.51 -32.44 19.93
N THR A 200 -4.48 -33.23 20.34
CA THR A 200 -5.11 -34.30 19.56
C THR A 200 -6.57 -34.05 19.17
N ALA A 201 -7.02 -32.82 19.15
CA ALA A 201 -8.35 -32.42 18.68
C ALA A 201 -8.30 -31.62 17.38
#